data_3d8ec58a21721b59f12578ea47043541
#
_entry.id   3d8ec58a21721b59f12578ea47043541
#
_cell.length_a   1.000
_cell.length_b   1.000
_cell.length_c   1.000
_cell.angle_alpha   90.00
_cell.angle_beta   90.00
_cell.angle_gamma   90.00
#
_symmetry.space_group_name_H-M   'P 1'
#
loop_
_entity.id
_entity.type
_entity.pdbx_description
1 polymer ?
#
loop_
_entity_poly.entity_id
_entity_poly.type
_entity_poly.pdbx_seq_one_letter_code
_entity_poly.pdbx_strand_id
1 'polypeptide(L)'
;KTGAGGLGTGKMAAPRWTPPADTVSTAEGKQRVPFKTPPIGLELARLRTLDDYLDYAFKKRAEGCVSGAILAYHQALGKFRSDPYAPFIVMELGNIYKESGDYAEAVSAYHSALRLAAVKEQSGMAEEFQKNIAYLDTVLHILTRHRIPNTPFSQIPPDYRREIENAFAVRWSEKYQRTGGTSK
;
A
#
# COMPACT_ATOMS: atom_id res chain seq x y z
N LYS A 1 -36.56 -42.16 -39.61
CA LYS A 1 -36.74 -40.72 -39.71
C LYS A 1 -36.17 -40.14 -38.41
N THR A 2 -34.93 -39.97 -38.26
CA THR A 2 -34.02 -38.80 -38.41
C THR A 2 -34.56 -37.50 -37.82
N GLY A 3 -33.96 -37.06 -36.71
CA GLY A 3 -34.07 -35.76 -36.15
C GLY A 3 -32.85 -35.48 -35.32
N ALA A 4 -31.83 -34.87 -35.93
CA ALA A 4 -30.64 -34.38 -35.27
C ALA A 4 -30.97 -33.07 -34.56
N GLY A 5 -30.76 -33.01 -33.24
CA GLY A 5 -30.84 -31.80 -32.44
C GLY A 5 -29.41 -31.29 -32.08
N GLY A 6 -29.01 -30.18 -32.71
CA GLY A 6 -27.73 -29.56 -32.50
C GLY A 6 -27.62 -28.93 -31.11
N LEU A 7 -26.55 -29.24 -30.40
CA LEU A 7 -26.14 -28.58 -29.16
C LEU A 7 -25.50 -27.22 -29.50
N GLY A 8 -26.24 -26.15 -29.26
CA GLY A 8 -25.77 -24.79 -29.33
C GLY A 8 -24.83 -24.52 -28.16
N THR A 9 -23.56 -24.33 -28.45
CA THR A 9 -22.55 -23.80 -27.48
C THR A 9 -22.81 -22.31 -27.25
N GLY A 10 -23.62 -22.01 -26.25
CA GLY A 10 -23.80 -20.65 -25.75
C GLY A 10 -22.53 -20.12 -25.11
N LYS A 11 -21.80 -19.29 -25.86
CA LYS A 11 -20.66 -18.51 -25.36
C LYS A 11 -21.22 -17.45 -24.42
N MET A 12 -21.14 -17.69 -23.11
CA MET A 12 -21.48 -16.67 -22.12
C MET A 12 -20.45 -15.54 -22.21
N ALA A 13 -20.86 -14.40 -22.77
CA ALA A 13 -20.12 -13.16 -22.72
C ALA A 13 -20.16 -12.63 -21.28
N ALA A 14 -19.00 -12.30 -20.74
CA ALA A 14 -18.87 -11.65 -19.46
C ALA A 14 -19.64 -10.31 -19.44
N PRO A 15 -20.29 -9.94 -18.33
CA PRO A 15 -21.02 -8.70 -18.24
C PRO A 15 -20.03 -7.52 -18.38
N ARG A 16 -20.26 -6.73 -19.43
CA ARG A 16 -19.53 -5.49 -19.67
C ARG A 16 -19.99 -4.48 -18.63
N TRP A 17 -19.12 -4.13 -17.71
CA TRP A 17 -19.38 -3.04 -16.77
C TRP A 17 -19.59 -1.74 -17.56
N THR A 18 -20.76 -1.12 -17.44
CA THR A 18 -21.07 0.21 -17.95
C THR A 18 -21.19 1.14 -16.74
N PRO A 19 -20.47 2.27 -16.69
CA PRO A 19 -20.67 3.24 -15.63
C PRO A 19 -22.11 3.79 -15.67
N PRO A 20 -22.73 4.11 -14.52
CA PRO A 20 -24.04 4.71 -14.50
C PRO A 20 -24.01 6.06 -15.25
N ALA A 21 -25.00 6.24 -16.14
CA ALA A 21 -25.18 7.47 -16.86
C ALA A 21 -25.45 8.61 -15.86
N ASP A 22 -24.66 9.69 -15.95
CA ASP A 22 -24.88 10.91 -15.20
C ASP A 22 -26.27 11.44 -15.48
N THR A 23 -27.18 11.31 -14.51
CA THR A 23 -28.44 12.04 -14.51
C THR A 23 -28.11 13.51 -14.26
N VAL A 24 -28.03 14.27 -15.33
CA VAL A 24 -27.97 15.74 -15.29
C VAL A 24 -29.30 16.24 -14.72
N SER A 25 -29.33 16.50 -13.41
CA SER A 25 -30.39 17.28 -12.79
C SER A 25 -30.08 18.76 -12.98
N THR A 26 -30.78 19.38 -13.90
CA THR A 26 -30.86 20.83 -14.04
C THR A 26 -31.60 21.42 -12.83
N ALA A 27 -30.83 21.99 -11.91
CA ALA A 27 -31.33 22.90 -10.88
C ALA A 27 -30.43 24.13 -10.81
N GLU A 28 -31.08 25.23 -11.04
CA GLU A 28 -30.69 26.64 -11.14
C GLU A 28 -29.55 27.11 -10.19
N GLY A 29 -28.65 27.92 -10.77
CA GLY A 29 -28.20 29.18 -10.21
C GLY A 29 -27.55 29.24 -8.86
N LYS A 30 -26.46 28.46 -8.60
CA LYS A 30 -25.43 28.87 -7.64
C LYS A 30 -24.09 28.83 -8.36
N GLN A 31 -23.52 29.98 -8.64
CA GLN A 31 -22.14 30.17 -9.09
C GLN A 31 -21.23 29.39 -8.15
N ARG A 32 -20.80 28.19 -8.57
CA ARG A 32 -19.67 27.50 -7.94
C ARG A 32 -18.44 28.33 -8.25
N VAL A 33 -18.01 29.15 -7.30
CA VAL A 33 -16.66 29.69 -7.28
C VAL A 33 -15.74 28.47 -7.40
N PRO A 34 -14.90 28.38 -8.43
CA PRO A 34 -13.96 27.27 -8.50
C PRO A 34 -12.99 27.49 -7.33
N PHE A 35 -13.13 26.69 -6.28
CA PHE A 35 -12.06 26.50 -5.29
C PHE A 35 -10.89 25.92 -6.10
N LYS A 36 -10.01 26.80 -6.58
CA LYS A 36 -8.72 26.40 -7.12
C LYS A 36 -7.91 25.88 -5.93
N THR A 37 -8.06 24.58 -5.64
CA THR A 37 -7.09 23.88 -4.79
C THR A 37 -5.72 24.11 -5.44
N PRO A 38 -4.79 24.76 -4.74
CA PRO A 38 -3.47 24.97 -5.31
C PRO A 38 -2.87 23.60 -5.66
N PRO A 39 -2.07 23.49 -6.73
CA PRO A 39 -1.44 22.24 -7.09
C PRO A 39 -0.63 21.72 -5.90
N ILE A 40 -0.75 20.42 -5.63
CA ILE A 40 -0.12 19.72 -4.47
C ILE A 40 1.34 20.17 -4.26
N GLY A 41 2.10 20.36 -5.34
CA GLY A 41 3.49 20.84 -5.26
C GLY A 41 3.64 22.22 -4.64
N LEU A 42 2.69 23.13 -4.84
CA LEU A 42 2.73 24.48 -4.29
C LEU A 42 2.39 24.51 -2.79
N GLU A 43 1.49 23.64 -2.35
CA GLU A 43 1.17 23.47 -0.93
C GLU A 43 2.39 22.91 -0.18
N LEU A 44 3.02 21.85 -0.70
CA LEU A 44 4.19 21.21 -0.12
C LEU A 44 5.42 22.14 -0.06
N ALA A 45 5.58 23.04 -1.02
CA ALA A 45 6.69 24.00 -1.02
C ALA A 45 6.65 25.00 0.17
N ARG A 46 5.51 25.15 0.83
CA ARG A 46 5.33 26.04 2.00
C ARG A 46 5.66 25.35 3.32
N LEU A 47 5.71 24.02 3.34
CA LEU A 47 5.97 23.25 4.56
C LEU A 47 7.45 23.37 4.95
N ARG A 48 7.71 23.62 6.24
CA ARG A 48 9.05 23.91 6.77
C ARG A 48 9.52 22.88 7.79
N THR A 49 8.64 22.43 8.64
CA THR A 49 8.92 21.50 9.74
C THR A 49 8.44 20.09 9.41
N LEU A 50 8.95 19.11 10.16
CA LEU A 50 8.47 17.74 10.06
C LEU A 50 6.97 17.66 10.36
N ASP A 51 6.52 18.36 11.41
CA ASP A 51 5.12 18.39 11.82
C ASP A 51 4.21 18.93 10.70
N ASP A 52 4.63 20.00 9.98
CA ASP A 52 3.88 20.51 8.83
C ASP A 52 3.64 19.42 7.77
N TYR A 53 4.67 18.59 7.48
CA TYR A 53 4.54 17.50 6.52
C TYR A 53 3.64 16.39 7.02
N LEU A 54 3.71 16.03 8.29
CA LEU A 54 2.87 15.01 8.90
C LEU A 54 1.39 15.44 8.92
N ASP A 55 1.11 16.65 9.38
CA ASP A 55 -0.24 17.22 9.39
C ASP A 55 -0.84 17.27 8.00
N TYR A 56 -0.04 17.70 7.00
CA TYR A 56 -0.46 17.72 5.61
C TYR A 56 -0.76 16.31 5.10
N ALA A 57 0.10 15.33 5.38
CA ALA A 57 -0.09 13.96 4.95
C ALA A 57 -1.35 13.33 5.57
N PHE A 58 -1.57 13.52 6.88
CA PHE A 58 -2.76 13.05 7.58
C PHE A 58 -4.03 13.68 7.01
N LYS A 59 -4.00 15.00 6.77
CA LYS A 59 -5.12 15.72 6.14
C LYS A 59 -5.43 15.14 4.76
N LYS A 60 -4.41 14.93 3.91
CA LYS A 60 -4.59 14.36 2.56
C LYS A 60 -5.13 12.94 2.59
N ARG A 61 -4.73 12.12 3.55
CA ARG A 61 -5.33 10.79 3.77
C ARG A 61 -6.81 10.89 4.15
N ALA A 62 -7.15 11.77 5.07
CA ALA A 62 -8.54 11.99 5.48
C ALA A 62 -9.43 12.49 4.34
N GLU A 63 -8.86 13.28 3.42
CA GLU A 63 -9.51 13.75 2.18
C GLU A 63 -9.59 12.67 1.08
N GLY A 64 -9.02 11.48 1.29
CA GLY A 64 -8.91 10.43 0.27
C GLY A 64 -7.85 10.69 -0.80
N CYS A 65 -7.06 11.75 -0.66
CA CYS A 65 -5.98 12.10 -1.59
C CYS A 65 -4.69 11.33 -1.22
N VAL A 66 -4.68 10.02 -1.48
CA VAL A 66 -3.58 9.12 -1.11
C VAL A 66 -2.25 9.54 -1.73
N SER A 67 -2.25 9.94 -3.01
CA SER A 67 -1.06 10.40 -3.72
C SER A 67 -0.43 11.65 -3.09
N GLY A 68 -1.26 12.57 -2.59
CA GLY A 68 -0.79 13.77 -1.88
C GLY A 68 -0.10 13.41 -0.55
N ALA A 69 -0.64 12.44 0.18
CA ALA A 69 -0.03 11.96 1.41
C ALA A 69 1.32 11.25 1.16
N ILE A 70 1.37 10.36 0.16
CA ILE A 70 2.62 9.67 -0.24
C ILE A 70 3.70 10.69 -0.58
N LEU A 71 3.36 11.71 -1.39
CA LEU A 71 4.32 12.74 -1.79
C LEU A 71 4.84 13.53 -0.59
N ALA A 72 3.96 13.88 0.37
CA ALA A 72 4.35 14.58 1.59
C ALA A 72 5.32 13.75 2.45
N TYR A 73 5.02 12.47 2.66
CA TYR A 73 5.90 11.56 3.39
C TYR A 73 7.27 11.38 2.72
N HIS A 74 7.31 11.26 1.39
CA HIS A 74 8.59 11.18 0.67
C HIS A 74 9.41 12.45 0.81
N GLN A 75 8.78 13.63 0.73
CA GLN A 75 9.49 14.90 0.94
C GLN A 75 9.97 15.06 2.39
N ALA A 76 9.16 14.66 3.38
CA ALA A 76 9.56 14.63 4.78
C ALA A 76 10.79 13.75 4.97
N LEU A 77 10.79 12.52 4.46
CA LEU A 77 11.95 11.62 4.53
C LEU A 77 13.18 12.17 3.80
N GLY A 78 12.99 12.90 2.70
CA GLY A 78 14.10 13.55 1.99
C GLY A 78 14.77 14.65 2.82
N LYS A 79 13.99 15.43 3.56
CA LYS A 79 14.47 16.58 4.34
C LYS A 79 14.89 16.20 5.77
N PHE A 80 14.18 15.27 6.40
CA PHE A 80 14.32 14.94 7.83
C PHE A 80 14.76 13.48 8.04
N ARG A 81 15.62 12.98 7.15
CA ARG A 81 16.09 11.59 7.17
C ARG A 81 16.77 11.17 8.47
N SER A 82 17.43 12.12 9.15
CA SER A 82 18.13 11.87 10.42
C SER A 82 17.26 12.10 11.66
N ASP A 83 15.99 12.46 11.45
CA ASP A 83 15.07 12.66 12.56
C ASP A 83 14.71 11.30 13.19
N PRO A 84 14.65 11.18 14.52
CA PRO A 84 14.23 9.95 15.19
C PRO A 84 12.85 9.45 14.78
N TYR A 85 11.99 10.33 14.25
CA TYR A 85 10.64 9.98 13.79
C TYR A 85 10.62 9.44 12.35
N ALA A 86 11.71 9.54 11.58
CA ALA A 86 11.77 9.07 10.21
C ALA A 86 11.34 7.61 10.01
N PRO A 87 11.66 6.64 10.90
CA PRO A 87 11.18 5.27 10.77
C PRO A 87 9.65 5.14 10.80
N PHE A 88 8.97 5.96 11.60
CA PHE A 88 7.50 5.96 11.68
C PHE A 88 6.88 6.46 10.37
N ILE A 89 7.49 7.43 9.70
CA ILE A 89 7.05 7.89 8.38
C ILE A 89 7.13 6.75 7.36
N VAL A 90 8.20 5.95 7.42
CA VAL A 90 8.31 4.78 6.54
C VAL A 90 7.24 3.74 6.86
N MET A 91 6.88 3.53 8.13
CA MET A 91 5.78 2.63 8.51
C MET A 91 4.45 3.12 7.93
N GLU A 92 4.18 4.43 7.99
CA GLU A 92 2.97 5.02 7.40
C GLU A 92 2.91 4.85 5.87
N LEU A 93 4.04 5.07 5.17
CA LEU A 93 4.15 4.77 3.74
C LEU A 93 3.88 3.30 3.44
N GLY A 94 4.50 2.41 4.19
CA GLY A 94 4.28 0.97 4.04
C GLY A 94 2.81 0.57 4.25
N ASN A 95 2.12 1.19 5.22
CA ASN A 95 0.70 0.97 5.46
C ASN A 95 -0.15 1.46 4.29
N ILE A 96 0.15 2.64 3.74
CA ILE A 96 -0.57 3.17 2.57
C ILE A 96 -0.38 2.22 1.38
N TYR A 97 0.84 1.81 1.08
CA TYR A 97 1.11 0.91 -0.03
C TYR A 97 0.44 -0.47 0.14
N LYS A 98 0.43 -1.03 1.36
CA LYS A 98 -0.33 -2.27 1.65
C LYS A 98 -1.82 -2.13 1.35
N GLU A 99 -2.44 -1.05 1.81
CA GLU A 99 -3.87 -0.81 1.59
C GLU A 99 -4.20 -0.47 0.12
N SER A 100 -3.21 -0.06 -0.66
CA SER A 100 -3.33 0.12 -2.11
C SER A 100 -3.07 -1.17 -2.90
N GLY A 101 -2.55 -2.23 -2.27
CA GLY A 101 -2.11 -3.44 -2.94
C GLY A 101 -0.72 -3.33 -3.59
N ASP A 102 0.00 -2.25 -3.31
CA ASP A 102 1.33 -1.95 -3.87
C ASP A 102 2.44 -2.55 -2.99
N TYR A 103 2.44 -3.86 -2.82
CA TYR A 103 3.32 -4.56 -1.88
C TYR A 103 4.81 -4.40 -2.19
N ALA A 104 5.17 -4.32 -3.48
CA ALA A 104 6.56 -4.09 -3.89
C ALA A 104 7.07 -2.73 -3.40
N GLU A 105 6.24 -1.68 -3.48
CA GLU A 105 6.57 -0.35 -2.98
C GLU A 105 6.65 -0.33 -1.45
N ALA A 106 5.78 -1.06 -0.76
CA ALA A 106 5.85 -1.22 0.70
C ALA A 106 7.17 -1.89 1.13
N VAL A 107 7.58 -2.97 0.45
CA VAL A 107 8.86 -3.66 0.67
C VAL A 107 10.04 -2.71 0.41
N SER A 108 10.01 -1.96 -0.70
CA SER A 108 11.03 -0.97 -1.04
C SER A 108 11.15 0.12 0.03
N ALA A 109 10.03 0.63 0.53
CA ALA A 109 10.00 1.59 1.61
C ALA A 109 10.67 1.03 2.88
N TYR A 110 10.31 -0.17 3.32
CA TYR A 110 10.90 -0.81 4.50
C TYR A 110 12.40 -1.12 4.32
N HIS A 111 12.85 -1.51 3.13
CA HIS A 111 14.29 -1.60 2.85
C HIS A 111 15.00 -0.25 3.00
N SER A 112 14.34 0.84 2.65
CA SER A 112 14.91 2.19 2.86
C SER A 112 15.05 2.54 4.33
N ALA A 113 14.11 2.08 5.19
CA ALA A 113 14.18 2.29 6.63
C ALA A 113 15.42 1.65 7.28
N LEU A 114 15.83 0.48 6.82
CA LEU A 114 17.02 -0.21 7.33
C LEU A 114 18.33 0.59 7.12
N ARG A 115 18.30 1.64 6.28
CA ARG A 115 19.43 2.55 6.05
C ARG A 115 19.38 3.81 6.92
N LEU A 116 18.30 4.02 7.68
CA LEU A 116 18.17 5.16 8.60
C LEU A 116 19.05 4.97 9.83
N ALA A 117 19.68 6.04 10.33
CA ALA A 117 20.50 6.00 11.52
C ALA A 117 19.71 5.52 12.74
N ALA A 118 18.51 6.09 12.95
CA ALA A 118 17.62 5.71 14.06
C ALA A 118 17.27 4.22 14.09
N VAL A 119 17.19 3.56 12.92
CA VAL A 119 16.91 2.11 12.84
C VAL A 119 18.18 1.30 13.12
N LYS A 120 19.34 1.75 12.65
CA LYS A 120 20.63 1.06 12.90
C LYS A 120 21.03 1.07 14.36
N GLU A 121 20.67 2.12 15.08
CA GLU A 121 20.95 2.27 16.51
C GLU A 121 20.01 1.43 17.38
N GLN A 122 18.87 0.97 16.84
CA GLN A 122 17.86 0.20 17.55
C GLN A 122 17.66 -1.17 16.89
N SER A 123 18.34 -2.19 17.42
CA SER A 123 18.31 -3.56 16.86
C SER A 123 16.89 -4.13 16.73
N GLY A 124 16.01 -3.89 17.69
CA GLY A 124 14.63 -4.35 17.66
C GLY A 124 13.82 -3.72 16.52
N MET A 125 14.07 -2.44 16.19
CA MET A 125 13.40 -1.76 15.08
C MET A 125 13.87 -2.31 13.73
N ALA A 126 15.17 -2.59 13.59
CA ALA A 126 15.70 -3.21 12.38
C ALA A 126 15.10 -4.60 12.14
N GLU A 127 14.96 -5.40 13.20
CA GLU A 127 14.31 -6.72 13.14
C GLU A 127 12.84 -6.62 12.73
N GLU A 128 12.11 -5.66 13.28
CA GLU A 128 10.70 -5.43 12.92
C GLU A 128 10.54 -5.07 11.43
N PHE A 129 11.40 -4.21 10.89
CA PHE A 129 11.38 -3.92 9.45
C PHE A 129 11.73 -5.14 8.61
N GLN A 130 12.71 -5.96 9.01
CA GLN A 130 13.03 -7.20 8.32
C GLN A 130 11.88 -8.21 8.34
N LYS A 131 11.17 -8.30 9.46
CA LYS A 131 9.99 -9.14 9.61
C LYS A 131 8.86 -8.68 8.69
N ASN A 132 8.60 -7.37 8.65
CA ASN A 132 7.59 -6.79 7.76
C ASN A 132 7.94 -7.02 6.28
N ILE A 133 9.20 -6.86 5.88
CA ILE A 133 9.69 -7.18 4.53
C ILE A 133 9.40 -8.64 4.20
N ALA A 134 9.82 -9.58 5.04
CA ALA A 134 9.61 -11.01 4.81
C ALA A 134 8.12 -11.37 4.73
N TYR A 135 7.28 -10.73 5.54
CA TYR A 135 5.85 -10.91 5.50
C TYR A 135 5.24 -10.42 4.18
N LEU A 136 5.58 -9.20 3.75
CA LEU A 136 5.05 -8.62 2.50
C LEU A 136 5.56 -9.34 1.25
N ASP A 137 6.80 -9.84 1.25
CA ASP A 137 7.30 -10.71 0.19
C ASP A 137 6.46 -12.00 0.10
N THR A 138 6.05 -12.55 1.25
CA THR A 138 5.19 -13.74 1.29
C THR A 138 3.79 -13.42 0.78
N VAL A 139 3.23 -12.26 1.16
CA VAL A 139 1.95 -11.76 0.63
C VAL A 139 2.00 -11.65 -0.88
N LEU A 140 2.98 -10.93 -1.41
CA LEU A 140 3.13 -10.69 -2.85
C LEU A 140 3.30 -12.02 -3.61
N HIS A 141 4.11 -12.94 -3.08
CA HIS A 141 4.31 -14.26 -3.69
C HIS A 141 3.00 -15.05 -3.80
N ILE A 142 2.24 -15.14 -2.71
CA ILE A 142 0.99 -15.91 -2.68
C ILE A 142 -0.07 -15.26 -3.55
N LEU A 143 -0.27 -13.93 -3.45
CA LEU A 143 -1.25 -13.24 -4.26
C LEU A 143 -0.91 -13.30 -5.75
N THR A 144 0.37 -13.26 -6.13
CA THR A 144 0.82 -13.42 -7.52
C THR A 144 0.50 -14.83 -8.03
N ARG A 145 0.72 -15.87 -7.22
CA ARG A 145 0.38 -17.26 -7.56
C ARG A 145 -1.13 -17.43 -7.80
N HIS A 146 -1.95 -16.72 -7.03
CA HIS A 146 -3.41 -16.69 -7.19
C HIS A 146 -3.90 -15.68 -8.24
N ARG A 147 -2.99 -14.99 -8.96
CA ARG A 147 -3.28 -14.01 -10.02
C ARG A 147 -4.06 -12.77 -9.55
N ILE A 148 -3.87 -12.38 -8.30
CA ILE A 148 -4.47 -11.20 -7.68
C ILE A 148 -3.43 -10.32 -6.95
N PRO A 149 -2.26 -10.00 -7.56
CA PRO A 149 -1.11 -9.40 -6.87
C PRO A 149 -1.41 -8.04 -6.23
N ASN A 150 -2.35 -7.28 -6.78
CA ASN A 150 -2.65 -5.91 -6.35
C ASN A 150 -3.92 -5.83 -5.49
N THR A 151 -4.30 -6.93 -4.83
CA THR A 151 -5.45 -6.90 -3.91
C THR A 151 -5.08 -6.08 -2.66
N PRO A 152 -5.85 -5.04 -2.29
CA PRO A 152 -5.64 -4.30 -1.04
C PRO A 152 -5.60 -5.24 0.16
N PHE A 153 -4.72 -4.94 1.14
CA PHE A 153 -4.48 -5.85 2.25
C PHE A 153 -5.76 -6.18 3.04
N SER A 154 -6.62 -5.19 3.25
CA SER A 154 -7.92 -5.36 3.90
C SER A 154 -8.89 -6.25 3.11
N GLN A 155 -8.68 -6.39 1.79
CA GLN A 155 -9.55 -7.15 0.89
C GLN A 155 -9.02 -8.55 0.54
N ILE A 156 -7.89 -8.97 1.10
CA ILE A 156 -7.36 -10.32 0.88
C ILE A 156 -8.37 -11.35 1.40
N PRO A 157 -8.78 -12.34 0.57
CA PRO A 157 -9.70 -13.39 1.00
C PRO A 157 -9.16 -14.16 2.23
N PRO A 158 -10.04 -14.59 3.16
CA PRO A 158 -9.62 -15.24 4.40
C PRO A 158 -8.77 -16.49 4.19
N ASP A 159 -9.05 -17.29 3.15
CA ASP A 159 -8.27 -18.50 2.87
C ASP A 159 -6.84 -18.17 2.42
N TYR A 160 -6.66 -17.14 1.59
CA TYR A 160 -5.33 -16.69 1.19
C TYR A 160 -4.60 -16.01 2.34
N ARG A 161 -5.31 -15.32 3.23
CA ARG A 161 -4.70 -14.76 4.44
C ARG A 161 -4.14 -15.85 5.35
N ARG A 162 -4.89 -16.94 5.56
CA ARG A 162 -4.42 -18.11 6.33
C ARG A 162 -3.22 -18.77 5.66
N GLU A 163 -3.21 -18.89 4.34
CA GLU A 163 -2.08 -19.39 3.57
C GLU A 163 -0.83 -18.52 3.74
N ILE A 164 -0.98 -17.19 3.69
CA ILE A 164 0.10 -16.23 3.92
C ILE A 164 0.68 -16.38 5.32
N GLU A 165 -0.17 -16.44 6.35
CA GLU A 165 0.25 -16.58 7.74
C GLU A 165 1.04 -17.86 7.96
N ASN A 166 0.56 -19.00 7.43
CA ASN A 166 1.24 -20.29 7.54
C ASN A 166 2.59 -20.27 6.80
N ALA A 167 2.64 -19.78 5.58
CA ALA A 167 3.86 -19.72 4.79
C ALA A 167 4.89 -18.77 5.43
N PHE A 168 4.45 -17.65 5.97
CA PHE A 168 5.31 -16.71 6.68
C PHE A 168 5.88 -17.34 7.96
N ALA A 169 5.06 -18.01 8.76
CA ALA A 169 5.50 -18.66 10.00
C ALA A 169 6.62 -19.68 9.73
N VAL A 170 6.47 -20.52 8.72
CA VAL A 170 7.51 -21.48 8.31
C VAL A 170 8.79 -20.75 7.90
N ARG A 171 8.70 -19.80 6.97
CA ARG A 171 9.85 -19.06 6.44
C ARG A 171 10.59 -18.27 7.53
N TRP A 172 9.85 -17.68 8.46
CA TRP A 172 10.43 -16.90 9.55
C TRP A 172 11.12 -17.78 10.59
N SER A 173 10.54 -18.93 10.95
CA SER A 173 11.16 -19.89 11.88
C SER A 173 12.47 -20.46 11.32
N GLU A 174 12.53 -20.79 10.03
CA GLU A 174 13.76 -21.26 9.37
C GLU A 174 14.89 -20.22 9.41
N LYS A 175 14.56 -18.94 9.25
CA LYS A 175 15.52 -17.84 9.37
C LYS A 175 16.11 -17.75 10.78
N TYR A 176 15.28 -17.87 11.81
CA TYR A 176 15.73 -17.84 13.21
C TYR A 176 16.63 -19.03 13.59
N GLN A 177 16.32 -20.22 13.08
CA GLN A 177 17.16 -21.40 13.32
C GLN A 177 18.55 -21.28 12.69
N ARG A 178 18.66 -20.58 11.54
CA ARG A 178 19.95 -20.34 10.87
C ARG A 178 20.78 -19.27 11.56
N THR A 179 20.18 -18.27 12.18
CA THR A 179 20.88 -17.18 12.86
C THR A 179 21.21 -17.48 14.33
N GLY A 180 20.44 -18.35 14.98
CA GLY A 180 20.65 -18.78 16.37
C GLY A 180 21.70 -19.87 16.58
N GLY A 181 22.29 -20.41 15.52
CA GLY A 181 23.27 -21.49 15.57
C GLY A 181 24.74 -21.08 15.76
N THR A 182 25.04 -19.79 15.89
CA THR A 182 26.43 -19.27 15.99
C THR A 182 26.75 -18.64 17.34
N SER A 183 26.22 -19.17 18.42
CA SER A 183 26.69 -18.86 19.78
C SER A 183 27.13 -20.12 20.47
N LYS A 184 28.37 -20.58 20.19
CA LYS A 184 29.20 -21.41 21.03
C LYS A 184 30.60 -20.89 21.05
#